data_76fd0e4b1224fe692a7160f1c5648378
#
_entry.id   76fd0e4b1224fe692a7160f1c5648378
#
_cell.length_a   1.000
_cell.length_b   1.000
_cell.length_c   1.000
_cell.angle_alpha   90.00
_cell.angle_beta   90.00
_cell.angle_gamma   90.00
#
_symmetry.space_group_name_H-M   'P 1'
#
loop_
_entity.id
_entity.type
_entity.pdbx_description
1 polymer ?
#
loop_
_entity_poly.entity_id
_entity_poly.type
_entity_poly.pdbx_seq_one_letter_code
_entity_poly.pdbx_strand_id
1 'polypeptide(L)'
;MKFSEMPYARPDLDAVKQQFADLLARFKAAATYAEAHAVFLEEEKLNKHVDTLAQLASVRNTIDTRDKFYDEEMNFWNEATPQLQECQNAWSRAMLDSPFRADFTAEYGDLMFVNAEIADKAFSPDILDEMAQENKLTTEYGKLIAS
;
A
#
# COMPACT_ATOMS: atom_id res chain seq x y z
N MET A 1 -16.46 -15.04 -9.28
CA MET A 1 -17.02 -13.89 -8.52
C MET A 1 -16.99 -12.67 -9.42
N LYS A 2 -18.10 -11.99 -9.58
CA LYS A 2 -18.15 -10.75 -10.37
C LYS A 2 -17.58 -9.61 -9.53
N PHE A 3 -17.03 -8.58 -10.18
CA PHE A 3 -16.50 -7.40 -9.50
C PHE A 3 -17.53 -6.73 -8.57
N SER A 4 -18.79 -6.67 -9.00
CA SER A 4 -19.92 -6.14 -8.19
C SER A 4 -20.22 -6.95 -6.92
N GLU A 5 -19.78 -8.21 -6.87
CA GLU A 5 -20.05 -9.13 -5.76
C GLU A 5 -18.87 -9.22 -4.78
N MET A 6 -17.72 -8.61 -5.12
CA MET A 6 -16.56 -8.63 -4.23
C MET A 6 -16.86 -7.86 -2.95
N PRO A 7 -16.62 -8.46 -1.78
CA PRO A 7 -16.89 -7.80 -0.51
C PRO A 7 -15.95 -6.59 -0.33
N TYR A 8 -16.53 -5.49 0.16
CA TYR A 8 -15.79 -4.31 0.56
C TYR A 8 -16.15 -3.94 2.00
N ALA A 9 -15.15 -3.70 2.81
CA ALA A 9 -15.29 -3.08 4.12
C ALA A 9 -14.10 -2.15 4.32
N ARG A 10 -14.36 -0.94 4.85
CA ARG A 10 -13.29 -0.02 5.21
C ARG A 10 -12.37 -0.69 6.22
N PRO A 11 -11.06 -0.76 5.97
CA PRO A 11 -10.12 -1.30 6.95
C PRO A 11 -9.94 -0.33 8.12
N ASP A 12 -9.62 -0.88 9.29
CA ASP A 12 -9.09 -0.10 10.39
C ASP A 12 -7.62 0.27 10.06
N LEU A 13 -7.39 1.53 9.76
CA LEU A 13 -6.08 2.02 9.31
C LEU A 13 -4.99 1.80 10.38
N ASP A 14 -5.31 2.05 11.64
CA ASP A 14 -4.33 1.89 12.72
C ASP A 14 -3.98 0.41 12.93
N ALA A 15 -4.96 -0.48 12.84
CA ALA A 15 -4.73 -1.91 12.88
C ALA A 15 -3.88 -2.40 11.70
N VAL A 16 -4.12 -1.90 10.50
CA VAL A 16 -3.32 -2.23 9.31
C VAL A 16 -1.88 -1.74 9.47
N LYS A 17 -1.69 -0.50 9.91
CA LYS A 17 -0.35 0.07 10.18
C LYS A 17 0.41 -0.74 11.24
N GLN A 18 -0.28 -1.19 12.29
CA GLN A 18 0.30 -2.04 13.30
C GLN A 18 0.73 -3.40 12.74
N GLN A 19 -0.08 -4.01 11.88
CA GLN A 19 0.29 -5.25 11.20
C GLN A 19 1.54 -5.09 10.34
N PHE A 20 1.66 -3.99 9.58
CA PHE A 20 2.89 -3.69 8.82
C PHE A 20 4.10 -3.50 9.75
N ALA A 21 3.93 -2.81 10.88
CA ALA A 21 5.00 -2.60 11.84
C ALA A 21 5.47 -3.92 12.47
N ASP A 22 4.55 -4.81 12.82
CA ASP A 22 4.84 -6.13 13.39
C ASP A 22 5.57 -7.02 12.37
N LEU A 23 5.12 -7.03 11.11
CA LEU A 23 5.80 -7.75 10.03
C LEU A 23 7.19 -7.21 9.78
N LEU A 24 7.36 -5.88 9.77
CA LEU A 24 8.66 -5.23 9.61
C LEU A 24 9.64 -5.64 10.73
N ALA A 25 9.18 -5.64 11.98
CA ALA A 25 9.99 -6.07 13.12
C ALA A 25 10.40 -7.54 13.01
N ARG A 26 9.48 -8.42 12.63
CA ARG A 26 9.75 -9.85 12.42
C ARG A 26 10.73 -10.07 11.26
N PHE A 27 10.58 -9.34 10.17
CA PHE A 27 11.48 -9.42 9.03
C PHE A 27 12.92 -9.03 9.41
N LYS A 28 13.08 -7.93 10.14
CA LYS A 28 14.39 -7.46 10.62
C LYS A 28 15.03 -8.42 11.63
N ALA A 29 14.23 -9.15 12.40
CA ALA A 29 14.68 -10.12 13.41
C ALA A 29 14.94 -11.53 12.83
N ALA A 30 14.61 -11.78 11.57
CA ALA A 30 14.79 -13.09 10.94
C ALA A 30 16.27 -13.51 10.95
N ALA A 31 16.55 -14.70 11.43
CA ALA A 31 17.90 -15.27 11.50
C ALA A 31 18.28 -16.06 10.24
N THR A 32 17.29 -16.49 9.45
CA THR A 32 17.47 -17.28 8.23
C THR A 32 16.67 -16.70 7.08
N TYR A 33 17.10 -17.03 5.85
CA TYR A 33 16.32 -16.68 4.65
C TYR A 33 14.90 -17.25 4.68
N ALA A 34 14.74 -18.50 5.13
CA ALA A 34 13.43 -19.13 5.22
C ALA A 34 12.47 -18.36 6.14
N GLU A 35 12.96 -17.86 7.27
CA GLU A 35 12.17 -17.01 8.19
C GLU A 35 11.83 -15.66 7.54
N ALA A 36 12.81 -14.99 6.94
CA ALA A 36 12.61 -13.72 6.25
C ALA A 36 11.62 -13.88 5.08
N HIS A 37 11.73 -14.94 4.30
CA HIS A 37 10.85 -15.24 3.19
C HIS A 37 9.40 -15.52 3.64
N ALA A 38 9.22 -16.24 4.75
CA ALA A 38 7.88 -16.46 5.30
C ALA A 38 7.20 -15.14 5.68
N VAL A 39 7.92 -14.22 6.33
CA VAL A 39 7.40 -12.89 6.68
C VAL A 39 7.14 -12.04 5.43
N PHE A 40 8.00 -12.12 4.42
CA PHE A 40 7.80 -11.47 3.12
C PHE A 40 6.49 -11.90 2.46
N LEU A 41 6.16 -13.20 2.47
CA LEU A 41 4.90 -13.69 1.92
C LEU A 41 3.66 -13.21 2.71
N GLU A 42 3.78 -13.06 4.03
CA GLU A 42 2.72 -12.48 4.85
C GLU A 42 2.50 -11.00 4.52
N GLU A 43 3.58 -10.24 4.35
CA GLU A 43 3.52 -8.82 3.95
C GLU A 43 2.89 -8.64 2.57
N GLU A 44 3.33 -9.42 1.59
CA GLU A 44 2.75 -9.42 0.25
C GLU A 44 1.24 -9.68 0.26
N LYS A 45 0.79 -10.60 1.11
CA LYS A 45 -0.64 -10.90 1.26
C LYS A 45 -1.41 -9.74 1.88
N LEU A 46 -0.86 -9.10 2.92
CA LEU A 46 -1.46 -7.93 3.56
C LEU A 46 -1.55 -6.77 2.56
N ASN A 47 -0.45 -6.48 1.88
CA ASN A 47 -0.36 -5.40 0.91
C ASN A 47 -1.38 -5.58 -0.23
N LYS A 48 -1.45 -6.77 -0.83
CA LYS A 48 -2.44 -7.11 -1.86
C LYS A 48 -3.88 -6.97 -1.38
N HIS A 49 -4.15 -7.34 -0.13
CA HIS A 49 -5.49 -7.18 0.45
C HIS A 49 -5.88 -5.71 0.57
N VAL A 50 -4.99 -4.88 1.11
CA VAL A 50 -5.21 -3.44 1.26
C VAL A 50 -5.37 -2.75 -0.10
N ASP A 51 -4.49 -3.05 -1.05
CA ASP A 51 -4.58 -2.55 -2.42
C ASP A 51 -5.90 -2.93 -3.09
N THR A 52 -6.37 -4.17 -2.89
CA THR A 52 -7.65 -4.62 -3.42
C THR A 52 -8.81 -3.79 -2.88
N LEU A 53 -8.83 -3.49 -1.59
CA LEU A 53 -9.86 -2.65 -0.98
C LEU A 53 -9.83 -1.22 -1.54
N ALA A 54 -8.65 -0.63 -1.65
CA ALA A 54 -8.47 0.70 -2.23
C ALA A 54 -8.97 0.75 -3.70
N GLN A 55 -8.61 -0.25 -4.50
CA GLN A 55 -9.06 -0.36 -5.89
C GLN A 55 -10.56 -0.56 -6.00
N LEU A 56 -11.18 -1.37 -5.13
CA LEU A 56 -12.64 -1.56 -5.11
C LEU A 56 -13.37 -0.24 -4.83
N ALA A 57 -12.91 0.53 -3.85
CA ALA A 57 -13.49 1.84 -3.53
C ALA A 57 -13.34 2.80 -4.71
N SER A 58 -12.14 2.90 -5.29
CA SER A 58 -11.84 3.79 -6.42
C SER A 58 -12.68 3.46 -7.65
N VAL A 59 -12.71 2.20 -8.09
CA VAL A 59 -13.46 1.80 -9.28
C VAL A 59 -14.97 1.98 -9.08
N ARG A 60 -15.51 1.65 -7.90
CA ARG A 60 -16.94 1.81 -7.62
C ARG A 60 -17.34 3.28 -7.55
N ASN A 61 -16.49 4.15 -6.99
CA ASN A 61 -16.71 5.59 -7.04
C ASN A 61 -16.71 6.12 -8.48
N THR A 62 -15.85 5.62 -9.37
CA THR A 62 -15.83 6.02 -10.79
C THR A 62 -17.08 5.56 -11.57
N ILE A 63 -17.70 4.45 -11.17
CA ILE A 63 -18.94 3.96 -11.80
C ILE A 63 -20.12 4.89 -11.49
N ASP A 64 -20.24 5.33 -10.23
CA ASP A 64 -21.24 6.34 -9.84
C ASP A 64 -20.62 7.34 -8.83
N THR A 65 -20.19 8.49 -9.37
CA THR A 65 -19.60 9.57 -8.58
C THR A 65 -20.59 10.28 -7.65
N ARG A 66 -21.89 9.96 -7.72
CA ARG A 66 -22.94 10.48 -6.84
C ARG A 66 -23.24 9.56 -5.66
N ASP A 67 -22.66 8.37 -5.66
CA ASP A 67 -22.80 7.44 -4.52
C ASP A 67 -22.03 8.00 -3.32
N LYS A 68 -22.78 8.46 -2.32
CA LYS A 68 -22.20 9.10 -1.11
C LYS A 68 -21.33 8.15 -0.31
N PHE A 69 -21.64 6.84 -0.31
CA PHE A 69 -20.84 5.86 0.41
C PHE A 69 -19.43 5.79 -0.19
N TYR A 70 -19.31 5.58 -1.51
CA TYR A 70 -18.00 5.49 -2.15
C TYR A 70 -17.29 6.84 -2.25
N ASP A 71 -18.03 7.96 -2.19
CA ASP A 71 -17.43 9.28 -2.05
C ASP A 71 -16.72 9.45 -0.69
N GLU A 72 -17.34 9.02 0.39
CA GLU A 72 -16.74 8.99 1.73
C GLU A 72 -15.57 8.01 1.82
N GLU A 73 -15.66 6.85 1.15
CA GLU A 73 -14.56 5.89 1.07
C GLU A 73 -13.35 6.48 0.31
N MET A 74 -13.57 7.24 -0.76
CA MET A 74 -12.46 7.92 -1.46
C MET A 74 -11.80 8.98 -0.58
N ASN A 75 -12.56 9.73 0.23
CA ASN A 75 -11.99 10.66 1.20
C ASN A 75 -11.09 9.92 2.22
N PHE A 76 -11.55 8.79 2.73
CA PHE A 76 -10.74 7.93 3.60
C PHE A 76 -9.45 7.48 2.91
N TRP A 77 -9.52 6.93 1.70
CA TRP A 77 -8.35 6.43 0.98
C TRP A 77 -7.37 7.52 0.57
N ASN A 78 -7.85 8.73 0.25
CA ASN A 78 -6.99 9.88 -0.06
C ASN A 78 -6.10 10.27 1.15
N GLU A 79 -6.57 10.07 2.36
CA GLU A 79 -5.82 10.31 3.59
C GLU A 79 -4.99 9.09 4.03
N ALA A 80 -5.52 7.89 3.83
CA ALA A 80 -4.88 6.64 4.25
C ALA A 80 -3.69 6.26 3.36
N THR A 81 -3.81 6.47 2.03
CA THR A 81 -2.80 6.03 1.07
C THR A 81 -1.39 6.59 1.34
N PRO A 82 -1.19 7.88 1.62
CA PRO A 82 0.14 8.39 1.96
C PRO A 82 0.73 7.73 3.21
N GLN A 83 -0.08 7.46 4.23
CA GLN A 83 0.36 6.82 5.46
C GLN A 83 0.75 5.35 5.23
N LEU A 84 0.01 4.64 4.37
CA LEU A 84 0.35 3.28 3.96
C LEU A 84 1.63 3.25 3.12
N GLN A 85 1.83 4.25 2.29
CA GLN A 85 3.06 4.39 1.49
C GLN A 85 4.29 4.59 2.38
N GLU A 86 4.16 5.27 3.52
CA GLU A 86 5.23 5.35 4.52
C GLU A 86 5.59 3.95 5.06
N CYS A 87 4.58 3.12 5.38
CA CYS A 87 4.82 1.74 5.80
C CYS A 87 5.53 0.92 4.71
N GLN A 88 5.07 1.03 3.47
CA GLN A 88 5.67 0.35 2.31
C GLN A 88 7.11 0.80 2.06
N ASN A 89 7.39 2.09 2.24
CA ASN A 89 8.75 2.62 2.11
C ASN A 89 9.69 2.10 3.21
N ALA A 90 9.21 2.02 4.45
CA ALA A 90 9.97 1.41 5.55
C ALA A 90 10.27 -0.08 5.28
N TRP A 91 9.32 -0.80 4.70
CA TRP A 91 9.51 -2.18 4.24
C TRP A 91 10.56 -2.28 3.13
N SER A 92 10.47 -1.44 2.11
CA SER A 92 11.44 -1.40 0.99
C SER A 92 12.86 -1.15 1.48
N ARG A 93 13.06 -0.25 2.44
CA ARG A 93 14.37 -0.02 3.08
C ARG A 93 14.86 -1.26 3.81
N ALA A 94 13.99 -1.93 4.56
CA ALA A 94 14.38 -3.16 5.25
C ALA A 94 14.76 -4.28 4.28
N MET A 95 14.09 -4.37 3.14
CA MET A 95 14.45 -5.30 2.06
C MET A 95 15.82 -4.97 1.47
N LEU A 96 16.10 -3.68 1.18
CA LEU A 96 17.38 -3.23 0.64
C LEU A 96 18.54 -3.51 1.61
N ASP A 97 18.31 -3.35 2.91
CA ASP A 97 19.30 -3.56 3.98
C ASP A 97 19.37 -5.02 4.46
N SER A 98 18.53 -5.89 3.93
CA SER A 98 18.46 -7.29 4.37
C SER A 98 19.75 -8.06 4.06
N PRO A 99 20.27 -8.86 5.02
CA PRO A 99 21.38 -9.76 4.77
C PRO A 99 21.02 -10.87 3.77
N PHE A 100 19.73 -11.08 3.50
CA PHE A 100 19.22 -12.09 2.56
C PHE A 100 18.88 -11.50 1.18
N ARG A 101 19.32 -10.27 0.87
CA ARG A 101 19.07 -9.62 -0.43
C ARG A 101 19.51 -10.51 -1.60
N ALA A 102 20.65 -11.17 -1.50
CA ALA A 102 21.15 -12.06 -2.55
C ALA A 102 20.26 -13.28 -2.76
N ASP A 103 19.70 -13.85 -1.68
CA ASP A 103 18.78 -14.98 -1.74
C ASP A 103 17.45 -14.59 -2.41
N PHE A 104 16.90 -13.45 -2.03
CA PHE A 104 15.72 -12.88 -2.69
C PHE A 104 15.96 -12.58 -4.16
N THR A 105 17.13 -12.02 -4.50
CA THR A 105 17.51 -11.76 -5.90
C THR A 105 17.60 -13.05 -6.70
N ALA A 106 18.15 -14.11 -6.13
CA ALA A 106 18.26 -15.43 -6.78
C ALA A 106 16.88 -16.05 -7.06
N GLU A 107 15.90 -15.84 -6.18
CA GLU A 107 14.55 -16.40 -6.31
C GLU A 107 13.61 -15.53 -7.17
N TYR A 108 13.63 -14.21 -6.99
CA TYR A 108 12.67 -13.28 -7.61
C TYR A 108 13.27 -12.34 -8.67
N GLY A 109 14.59 -12.35 -8.85
CA GLY A 109 15.29 -11.40 -9.71
C GLY A 109 15.61 -10.08 -8.98
N ASP A 110 16.32 -9.20 -9.65
CA ASP A 110 16.80 -7.92 -9.09
C ASP A 110 15.81 -6.77 -9.23
N LEU A 111 14.79 -6.90 -10.08
CA LEU A 111 13.85 -5.82 -10.41
C LEU A 111 13.14 -5.27 -9.15
N MET A 112 12.79 -6.13 -8.19
CA MET A 112 12.18 -5.71 -6.94
C MET A 112 13.06 -4.75 -6.15
N PHE A 113 14.38 -4.95 -6.14
CA PHE A 113 15.34 -4.09 -5.46
C PHE A 113 15.60 -2.80 -6.23
N VAL A 114 15.64 -2.83 -7.55
CA VAL A 114 15.72 -1.63 -8.40
C VAL A 114 14.51 -0.74 -8.15
N ASN A 115 13.30 -1.31 -8.12
CA ASN A 115 12.08 -0.57 -7.81
C ASN A 115 12.07 -0.01 -6.38
N ALA A 116 12.56 -0.78 -5.40
CA ALA A 116 12.68 -0.34 -4.02
C ALA A 116 13.67 0.83 -3.87
N GLU A 117 14.80 0.81 -4.57
CA GLU A 117 15.77 1.92 -4.58
C GLU A 117 15.19 3.18 -5.21
N ILE A 118 14.42 3.06 -6.29
CA ILE A 118 13.73 4.20 -6.92
C ILE A 118 12.69 4.79 -5.97
N ALA A 119 11.87 3.95 -5.35
CA ALA A 119 10.84 4.37 -4.41
C ALA A 119 11.44 5.06 -3.18
N ASP A 120 12.53 4.52 -2.62
CA ASP A 120 13.21 5.11 -1.47
C ASP A 120 13.79 6.50 -1.78
N LYS A 121 14.34 6.70 -2.96
CA LYS A 121 14.84 8.01 -3.40
C LYS A 121 13.74 9.04 -3.67
N ALA A 122 12.57 8.58 -4.10
CA ALA A 122 11.44 9.44 -4.43
C ALA A 122 10.58 9.81 -3.22
N PHE A 123 10.65 9.03 -2.13
CA PHE A 123 9.80 9.22 -0.95
C PHE A 123 10.41 10.22 0.03
N SER A 124 9.59 11.17 0.53
CA SER A 124 9.89 12.02 1.67
C SER A 124 8.70 12.03 2.62
N PRO A 125 8.90 11.71 3.92
CA PRO A 125 7.85 11.80 4.93
C PRO A 125 7.29 13.22 5.09
N ASP A 126 8.08 14.24 4.75
CA ASP A 126 7.71 15.65 4.92
C ASP A 126 6.59 16.11 3.97
N ILE A 127 6.29 15.32 2.93
CA ILE A 127 5.27 15.66 1.91
C ILE A 127 3.97 14.85 2.04
N LEU A 128 3.76 14.15 3.14
CA LEU A 128 2.55 13.30 3.32
C LEU A 128 1.24 14.11 3.26
N ASP A 129 1.24 15.30 3.85
CA ASP A 129 0.07 16.19 3.84
C ASP A 129 -0.22 16.72 2.44
N GLU A 130 0.82 17.08 1.69
CA GLU A 130 0.71 17.52 0.28
C GLU A 130 0.22 16.37 -0.61
N MET A 131 0.69 15.15 -0.39
CA MET A 131 0.21 13.96 -1.11
C MET A 131 -1.27 13.71 -0.85
N ALA A 132 -1.74 13.86 0.40
CA ALA A 132 -3.14 13.72 0.74
C ALA A 132 -3.99 14.81 0.07
N GLN A 133 -3.50 16.05 0.00
CA GLN A 133 -4.17 17.16 -0.69
C GLN A 133 -4.22 16.92 -2.20
N GLU A 134 -3.14 16.46 -2.83
CA GLU A 134 -3.10 16.12 -4.25
C GLU A 134 -4.11 15.02 -4.58
N ASN A 135 -4.19 13.97 -3.76
CA ASN A 135 -5.17 12.91 -3.93
C ASN A 135 -6.62 13.43 -3.86
N LYS A 136 -6.92 14.34 -2.93
CA LYS A 136 -8.24 14.99 -2.83
C LYS A 136 -8.58 15.82 -4.06
N LEU A 137 -7.64 16.66 -4.50
CA LEU A 137 -7.82 17.49 -5.71
C LEU A 137 -8.02 16.64 -6.96
N THR A 138 -7.29 15.53 -7.10
CA THR A 138 -7.44 14.58 -8.22
C THR A 138 -8.84 13.96 -8.20
N THR A 139 -9.35 13.59 -7.04
CA THR A 139 -10.71 13.05 -6.88
C THR A 139 -11.77 14.08 -7.25
N GLU A 140 -11.62 15.34 -6.79
CA GLU A 140 -12.54 16.44 -7.11
C GLU A 140 -12.54 16.76 -8.62
N TYR A 141 -11.36 16.79 -9.24
CA TYR A 141 -11.23 16.96 -10.68
C TYR A 141 -11.93 15.84 -11.46
N GLY A 142 -11.75 14.58 -11.04
CA GLY A 142 -12.46 13.45 -11.62
C GLY A 142 -13.98 13.59 -11.57
N LYS A 143 -14.54 14.09 -10.46
CA LYS A 143 -15.97 14.39 -10.34
C LYS A 143 -16.42 15.52 -11.28
N LEU A 144 -15.60 16.56 -11.41
CA LEU A 144 -15.92 17.71 -12.28
C LEU A 144 -16.03 17.28 -13.74
N ILE A 145 -15.11 16.45 -14.23
CA ILE A 145 -15.16 15.99 -15.64
C ILE A 145 -16.22 14.91 -15.88
N ALA A 146 -16.71 14.24 -14.83
CA ALA A 146 -17.78 13.24 -14.93
C ALA A 146 -19.19 13.85 -14.82
N SER A 147 -19.30 15.11 -14.45
CA SER A 147 -20.56 15.86 -14.36
C SER A 147 -20.98 16.46 -15.71
#